data_734760785c327e3b966f4e7f9aa4120e
#
_entry.id   734760785c327e3b966f4e7f9aa4120e
#
_cell.length_a   1.000
_cell.length_b   1.000
_cell.length_c   1.000
_cell.angle_alpha   90.00
_cell.angle_beta   90.00
_cell.angle_gamma   90.00
#
_symmetry.space_group_name_H-M   'P 1'
#
loop_
_entity.id
_entity.type
_entity.pdbx_description
1 polymer ?
#
loop_
_entity_poly.entity_id
_entity_poly.type
_entity_poly.pdbx_seq_one_letter_code
_entity_poly.pdbx_strand_id
1 'polypeptide(L)'
;MTDFLLQLTLPFSLLLLLLLAVQRWLLNLFGARTVYALWAVVPVFLLAILLLPLLPVSIDTAAIKRYQVGMQQLANTVQSSNWLFWLWFSGVMLCIGWLLLSYISSSALFNRAKPVKISTVSVNCRQADSNSGPYITGLTTPRILLPNDFFRRFDASQQQLILQHELTHWRRGDLHLNYLALALVSLFWFNPLVWLAYRDYRNAQELACDALVTQDASKAERIAYGYALLSSTQQSPSYWWPLTHHYGDFNMMKQRIMQLQRQQGLSKAIVLGAVALVIGAALLLQQPVLAGVSKTQQLTAVTRIEPRYPIQAAEQGISGYVQVKFDVDAQGKVINASVIKSYPEQVFDKEAIRALEQWQYTATGIEHKAQLVQLDFELDVVQADMERISVTPPAPKKS
;
A
#
# COMPACT_ATOMS: atom_id res chain seq x y z
N MET A 1 -5.01 -5.87 12.90
CA MET A 1 -4.68 -4.62 12.17
C MET A 1 -3.18 -4.39 12.05
N THR A 2 -2.41 -4.54 13.13
CA THR A 2 -0.93 -4.47 13.07
C THR A 2 -0.34 -5.50 12.12
N ASP A 3 -0.81 -6.73 12.13
CA ASP A 3 -0.32 -7.81 11.27
C ASP A 3 -0.57 -7.50 9.79
N PHE A 4 -1.74 -6.99 9.44
CA PHE A 4 -2.04 -6.52 8.08
C PHE A 4 -1.10 -5.41 7.62
N LEU A 5 -0.84 -4.40 8.47
CA LEU A 5 0.09 -3.33 8.16
C LEU A 5 1.52 -3.83 7.99
N LEU A 6 1.95 -4.78 8.83
CA LEU A 6 3.27 -5.40 8.72
C LEU A 6 3.41 -6.22 7.44
N GLN A 7 2.42 -7.04 7.11
CA GLN A 7 2.39 -7.81 5.86
C GLN A 7 2.40 -6.91 4.62
N LEU A 8 1.69 -5.78 4.66
CA LEU A 8 1.64 -4.81 3.58
C LEU A 8 2.96 -4.02 3.45
N THR A 9 3.68 -3.80 4.55
CA THR A 9 4.87 -2.93 4.56
C THR A 9 5.97 -3.45 3.63
N LEU A 10 6.22 -4.77 3.57
CA LEU A 10 7.28 -5.33 2.74
C LEU A 10 7.01 -5.16 1.23
N PRO A 11 5.86 -5.62 0.66
CA PRO A 11 5.58 -5.45 -0.76
C PRO A 11 5.44 -3.96 -1.15
N PHE A 12 4.90 -3.14 -0.25
CA PHE A 12 4.82 -1.70 -0.47
C PHE A 12 6.21 -1.05 -0.51
N SER A 13 7.11 -1.43 0.39
CA SER A 13 8.51 -0.96 0.39
C SER A 13 9.27 -1.37 -0.86
N LEU A 14 9.06 -2.59 -1.35
CA LEU A 14 9.66 -3.06 -2.62
C LEU A 14 9.17 -2.25 -3.82
N LEU A 15 7.87 -1.93 -3.89
CA LEU A 15 7.31 -1.07 -4.92
C LEU A 15 7.96 0.32 -4.89
N LEU A 16 8.07 0.93 -3.70
CA LEU A 16 8.68 2.24 -3.55
C LEU A 16 10.17 2.23 -3.93
N LEU A 17 10.93 1.21 -3.52
CA LEU A 17 12.33 1.04 -3.90
C LEU A 17 12.49 0.92 -5.42
N LEU A 18 11.62 0.15 -6.08
CA LEU A 18 11.64 0.01 -7.53
C LEU A 18 11.39 1.36 -8.22
N LEU A 19 10.37 2.10 -7.79
CA LEU A 19 10.07 3.43 -8.33
C LEU A 19 11.26 4.39 -8.14
N LEU A 20 11.84 4.43 -6.93
CA LEU A 20 13.00 5.27 -6.62
C LEU A 20 14.22 4.92 -7.46
N ALA A 21 14.46 3.63 -7.72
CA ALA A 21 15.59 3.16 -8.51
C ALA A 21 15.46 3.52 -9.99
N VAL A 22 14.26 3.34 -10.57
CA VAL A 22 14.07 3.47 -12.02
C VAL A 22 13.70 4.88 -12.48
N GLN A 23 13.17 5.73 -11.60
CA GLN A 23 12.60 7.03 -11.98
C GLN A 23 13.61 7.96 -12.70
N ARG A 24 14.90 7.96 -12.30
CA ARG A 24 15.93 8.80 -12.93
C ARG A 24 16.19 8.35 -14.36
N TRP A 25 16.24 7.06 -14.60
CA TRP A 25 16.40 6.48 -15.93
C TRP A 25 15.18 6.76 -16.81
N LEU A 26 13.97 6.56 -16.27
CA LEU A 26 12.71 6.85 -16.94
C LEU A 26 12.55 8.34 -17.25
N LEU A 27 13.02 9.24 -16.38
CA LEU A 27 13.01 10.68 -16.63
C LEU A 27 13.83 11.05 -17.85
N ASN A 28 14.96 10.39 -18.06
CA ASN A 28 15.82 10.64 -19.22
C ASN A 28 15.21 10.11 -20.53
N LEU A 29 14.46 9.01 -20.48
CA LEU A 29 13.87 8.37 -21.66
C LEU A 29 12.50 8.95 -22.04
N PHE A 30 11.63 9.17 -21.04
CA PHE A 30 10.20 9.42 -21.26
C PHE A 30 9.71 10.77 -20.69
N GLY A 31 10.62 11.53 -20.06
CA GLY A 31 10.36 12.86 -19.58
C GLY A 31 9.56 12.96 -18.28
N ALA A 32 9.50 14.20 -17.78
CA ALA A 32 8.97 14.51 -16.46
C ALA A 32 7.48 14.17 -16.30
N ARG A 33 6.67 14.40 -17.32
CA ARG A 33 5.21 14.14 -17.27
C ARG A 33 4.89 12.66 -17.11
N THR A 34 5.65 11.78 -17.77
CA THR A 34 5.52 10.32 -17.65
C THR A 34 5.92 9.85 -16.26
N VAL A 35 7.07 10.33 -15.76
CA VAL A 35 7.57 9.96 -14.43
C VAL A 35 6.59 10.40 -13.33
N TYR A 36 6.04 11.61 -13.41
CA TYR A 36 5.03 12.04 -12.46
C TYR A 36 3.76 11.16 -12.51
N ALA A 37 3.28 10.84 -13.70
CA ALA A 37 2.10 9.99 -13.87
C ALA A 37 2.32 8.55 -13.35
N LEU A 38 3.55 8.04 -13.38
CA LEU A 38 3.89 6.72 -12.83
C LEU A 38 3.68 6.64 -11.31
N TRP A 39 3.74 7.75 -10.57
CA TRP A 39 3.42 7.74 -9.13
C TRP A 39 1.98 7.34 -8.83
N ALA A 40 1.06 7.39 -9.82
CA ALA A 40 -0.29 6.85 -9.68
C ALA A 40 -0.32 5.34 -9.40
N VAL A 41 0.76 4.62 -9.72
CA VAL A 41 0.93 3.20 -9.39
C VAL A 41 0.84 2.93 -7.88
N VAL A 42 1.29 3.88 -7.04
CA VAL A 42 1.26 3.74 -5.57
C VAL A 42 -0.17 3.63 -5.02
N PRO A 43 -1.08 4.60 -5.24
CA PRO A 43 -2.45 4.45 -4.78
C PRO A 43 -3.19 3.29 -5.49
N VAL A 44 -2.90 3.00 -6.76
CA VAL A 44 -3.49 1.85 -7.47
C VAL A 44 -3.09 0.53 -6.81
N PHE A 45 -1.83 0.35 -6.41
CA PHE A 45 -1.36 -0.83 -5.70
C PHE A 45 -2.11 -1.02 -4.36
N LEU A 46 -2.20 0.04 -3.56
CA LEU A 46 -2.90 0.01 -2.28
C LEU A 46 -4.39 -0.30 -2.45
N LEU A 47 -5.04 0.32 -3.44
CA LEU A 47 -6.44 0.03 -3.77
C LEU A 47 -6.62 -1.41 -4.28
N ALA A 48 -5.70 -1.90 -5.10
CA ALA A 48 -5.76 -3.27 -5.59
C ALA A 48 -5.69 -4.27 -4.42
N ILE A 49 -4.74 -4.12 -3.49
CA ILE A 49 -4.64 -4.99 -2.32
C ILE A 49 -5.89 -4.92 -1.43
N LEU A 50 -6.51 -3.73 -1.31
CA LEU A 50 -7.69 -3.54 -0.47
C LEU A 50 -8.97 -4.07 -1.13
N LEU A 51 -9.14 -3.87 -2.45
CA LEU A 51 -10.40 -4.15 -3.15
C LEU A 51 -10.45 -5.53 -3.79
N LEU A 52 -9.32 -6.08 -4.26
CA LEU A 52 -9.29 -7.39 -4.92
C LEU A 52 -9.85 -8.53 -4.06
N PRO A 53 -9.63 -8.59 -2.72
CA PRO A 53 -10.24 -9.62 -1.87
C PRO A 53 -11.76 -9.54 -1.81
N LEU A 54 -12.35 -8.38 -2.15
CA LEU A 54 -13.80 -8.18 -2.15
C LEU A 54 -14.46 -8.66 -3.44
N LEU A 55 -13.68 -8.93 -4.49
CA LEU A 55 -14.18 -9.42 -5.76
C LEU A 55 -14.39 -10.94 -5.68
N PRO A 56 -15.55 -11.47 -6.09
CA PRO A 56 -15.81 -12.92 -6.14
C PRO A 56 -15.09 -13.55 -7.34
N VAL A 57 -13.75 -13.60 -7.29
CA VAL A 57 -12.96 -14.31 -8.31
C VAL A 57 -12.83 -15.77 -7.88
N SER A 58 -13.69 -16.64 -8.39
CA SER A 58 -13.57 -18.08 -8.22
C SER A 58 -12.51 -18.62 -9.18
N ILE A 59 -11.29 -18.79 -8.70
CA ILE A 59 -10.30 -19.62 -9.40
C ILE A 59 -10.46 -21.03 -8.81
N ASP A 60 -11.03 -21.95 -9.60
CA ASP A 60 -11.15 -23.37 -9.25
C ASP A 60 -9.77 -24.04 -9.18
N THR A 61 -9.04 -23.75 -8.12
CA THR A 61 -7.94 -24.61 -7.69
C THR A 61 -8.50 -25.51 -6.61
N ALA A 62 -8.49 -26.83 -6.85
CA ALA A 62 -8.85 -27.83 -5.84
C ALA A 62 -7.92 -27.68 -4.64
N ALA A 63 -8.29 -26.80 -3.73
CA ALA A 63 -7.48 -26.49 -2.54
C ALA A 63 -7.60 -27.66 -1.56
N ILE A 64 -6.49 -28.34 -1.33
CA ILE A 64 -6.40 -29.35 -0.27
C ILE A 64 -6.60 -28.63 1.07
N LYS A 65 -7.69 -28.96 1.79
CA LYS A 65 -7.92 -28.43 3.14
C LYS A 65 -6.88 -29.01 4.09
N ARG A 66 -6.13 -28.13 4.76
CA ARG A 66 -5.11 -28.54 5.75
C ARG A 66 -5.65 -28.38 7.15
N TYR A 67 -5.40 -29.37 7.99
CA TYR A 67 -5.77 -29.33 9.40
C TYR A 67 -4.53 -29.69 10.23
N GLN A 68 -4.23 -28.88 11.24
CA GLN A 68 -3.12 -29.11 12.15
C GLN A 68 -3.60 -29.96 13.35
N VAL A 69 -2.94 -31.08 13.56
CA VAL A 69 -3.16 -31.98 14.68
C VAL A 69 -2.02 -31.79 15.69
N GLY A 70 -2.30 -31.22 16.84
CA GLY A 70 -1.27 -30.95 17.85
C GLY A 70 -1.77 -31.24 19.27
N MET A 71 -0.86 -31.63 20.18
CA MET A 71 -1.20 -31.69 21.60
C MET A 71 -1.54 -30.27 22.09
N GLN A 72 -2.71 -30.11 22.71
CA GLN A 72 -3.12 -28.88 23.35
C GLN A 72 -2.23 -28.62 24.56
N GLN A 73 -1.05 -28.00 24.36
CA GLN A 73 -0.48 -27.22 25.44
C GLN A 73 -1.48 -26.08 25.70
N LEU A 74 -1.89 -25.94 26.95
CA LEU A 74 -2.63 -24.77 27.42
C LEU A 74 -1.94 -23.54 26.83
N ALA A 75 -2.50 -23.04 25.73
CA ALA A 75 -2.07 -21.77 25.18
C ALA A 75 -2.35 -20.77 26.30
N ASN A 76 -1.30 -20.45 27.06
CA ASN A 76 -1.29 -19.20 27.77
C ASN A 76 -1.73 -18.21 26.74
N THR A 77 -2.92 -17.67 26.91
CA THR A 77 -3.39 -16.50 26.16
C THR A 77 -2.30 -15.46 26.39
N VAL A 78 -1.33 -15.44 25.49
CA VAL A 78 -0.42 -14.30 25.37
C VAL A 78 -1.38 -13.19 25.01
N GLN A 79 -1.79 -12.48 26.04
CA GLN A 79 -2.56 -11.27 25.91
C GLN A 79 -1.72 -10.41 24.98
N SER A 80 -2.07 -10.42 23.69
CA SER A 80 -1.32 -9.69 22.68
C SER A 80 -1.33 -8.24 23.14
N SER A 81 -0.21 -7.81 23.68
CA SER A 81 -0.06 -6.46 24.19
C SER A 81 -0.27 -5.53 23.01
N ASN A 82 -1.34 -4.76 23.00
CA ASN A 82 -1.70 -3.83 21.94
C ASN A 82 -0.77 -2.59 21.89
N TRP A 83 0.40 -2.66 22.55
CA TRP A 83 1.33 -1.52 22.64
C TRP A 83 1.84 -1.07 21.28
N LEU A 84 2.08 -2.01 20.34
CA LEU A 84 2.47 -1.70 18.96
C LEU A 84 1.38 -0.92 18.24
N PHE A 85 0.12 -1.27 18.45
CA PHE A 85 -1.01 -0.52 17.91
C PHE A 85 -1.03 0.91 18.46
N TRP A 86 -0.88 1.08 19.77
CA TRP A 86 -0.88 2.39 20.39
C TRP A 86 0.32 3.24 19.99
N LEU A 87 1.50 2.62 19.83
CA LEU A 87 2.69 3.28 19.31
C LEU A 87 2.46 3.77 17.87
N TRP A 88 1.96 2.89 16.99
CA TRP A 88 1.62 3.28 15.62
C TRP A 88 0.57 4.37 15.58
N PHE A 89 -0.51 4.22 16.33
CA PHE A 89 -1.60 5.20 16.40
C PHE A 89 -1.12 6.57 16.90
N SER A 90 -0.28 6.61 17.93
CA SER A 90 0.30 7.86 18.43
C SER A 90 1.14 8.58 17.38
N GLY A 91 1.95 7.87 16.61
CA GLY A 91 2.72 8.45 15.51
C GLY A 91 1.83 9.00 14.40
N VAL A 92 0.75 8.30 14.03
CA VAL A 92 -0.25 8.82 13.08
C VAL A 92 -0.88 10.11 13.60
N MET A 93 -1.29 10.14 14.87
CA MET A 93 -1.88 11.34 15.50
C MET A 93 -0.91 12.53 15.53
N LEU A 94 0.37 12.27 15.82
CA LEU A 94 1.42 13.31 15.77
C LEU A 94 1.60 13.88 14.35
N CYS A 95 1.63 13.01 13.33
CA CYS A 95 1.71 13.43 11.93
C CYS A 95 0.49 14.27 11.53
N ILE A 96 -0.72 13.84 11.86
CA ILE A 96 -1.96 14.57 11.57
C ILE A 96 -1.96 15.93 12.31
N GLY A 97 -1.58 15.94 13.58
CA GLY A 97 -1.47 17.17 14.37
C GLY A 97 -0.50 18.18 13.74
N TRP A 98 0.67 17.70 13.29
CA TRP A 98 1.64 18.53 12.59
C TRP A 98 1.09 19.06 11.25
N LEU A 99 0.38 18.25 10.45
CA LEU A 99 -0.26 18.69 9.21
C LEU A 99 -1.36 19.74 9.47
N LEU A 100 -2.17 19.55 10.50
CA LEU A 100 -3.20 20.51 10.89
C LEU A 100 -2.59 21.85 11.34
N LEU A 101 -1.56 21.82 12.16
CA LEU A 101 -0.83 23.00 12.57
C LEU A 101 -0.20 23.75 11.39
N SER A 102 0.37 22.99 10.42
CA SER A 102 0.91 23.53 9.18
C SER A 102 -0.19 24.22 8.35
N TYR A 103 -1.34 23.59 8.21
CA TYR A 103 -2.48 24.15 7.49
C TYR A 103 -3.03 25.41 8.15
N ILE A 104 -3.20 25.41 9.48
CA ILE A 104 -3.67 26.56 10.27
C ILE A 104 -2.69 27.72 10.13
N SER A 105 -1.39 27.45 10.26
CA SER A 105 -0.34 28.48 10.14
C SER A 105 -0.30 29.10 8.75
N SER A 106 -0.38 28.29 7.70
CA SER A 106 -0.44 28.76 6.31
C SER A 106 -1.70 29.60 6.04
N SER A 107 -2.84 29.17 6.56
CA SER A 107 -4.12 29.90 6.45
C SER A 107 -4.08 31.21 7.23
N ALA A 108 -3.48 31.24 8.41
CA ALA A 108 -3.30 32.44 9.22
C ALA A 108 -2.40 33.46 8.51
N LEU A 109 -1.29 33.00 7.90
CA LEU A 109 -0.39 33.84 7.13
C LEU A 109 -1.14 34.46 5.93
N PHE A 110 -1.89 33.64 5.19
CA PHE A 110 -2.70 34.13 4.08
C PHE A 110 -3.74 35.18 4.51
N ASN A 111 -4.43 34.97 5.64
CA ASN A 111 -5.45 35.89 6.12
C ASN A 111 -4.87 37.25 6.58
N ARG A 112 -3.63 37.27 7.07
CA ARG A 112 -2.91 38.50 7.45
C ARG A 112 -2.28 39.23 6.27
N ALA A 113 -2.12 38.55 5.13
CA ALA A 113 -1.48 39.08 3.94
C ALA A 113 -2.35 40.16 3.25
N LYS A 114 -1.72 41.15 2.61
CA LYS A 114 -2.38 42.24 1.90
C LYS A 114 -2.98 41.76 0.58
N PRO A 115 -4.25 42.04 0.28
CA PRO A 115 -4.86 41.63 -1.00
C PRO A 115 -4.23 42.40 -2.16
N VAL A 116 -3.98 41.69 -3.25
CA VAL A 116 -3.43 42.23 -4.50
C VAL A 116 -4.30 41.77 -5.66
N LYS A 117 -4.73 42.69 -6.50
CA LYS A 117 -5.44 42.37 -7.74
C LYS A 117 -4.45 42.26 -8.88
N ILE A 118 -4.46 41.13 -9.55
CA ILE A 118 -3.65 40.86 -10.74
C ILE A 118 -4.63 40.64 -11.89
N SER A 119 -4.60 41.52 -12.89
CA SER A 119 -5.58 41.54 -14.01
C SER A 119 -5.54 40.25 -14.85
N THR A 120 -4.41 39.54 -14.86
CA THR A 120 -4.22 38.33 -15.67
C THR A 120 -4.71 37.05 -14.97
N VAL A 121 -5.11 37.11 -13.69
CA VAL A 121 -5.46 35.94 -12.90
C VAL A 121 -6.76 36.19 -12.10
N SER A 122 -7.73 35.29 -12.24
CA SER A 122 -9.01 35.35 -11.52
C SER A 122 -8.98 34.75 -10.11
N VAL A 123 -7.79 34.43 -9.59
CA VAL A 123 -7.57 33.79 -8.29
C VAL A 123 -7.27 34.83 -7.22
N ASN A 124 -7.65 34.53 -5.97
CA ASN A 124 -7.38 35.41 -4.84
C ASN A 124 -5.87 35.44 -4.54
N CYS A 125 -5.24 36.55 -4.89
CA CYS A 125 -3.81 36.79 -4.66
C CYS A 125 -3.60 37.70 -3.47
N ARG A 126 -2.64 37.39 -2.62
CA ARG A 126 -2.22 38.23 -1.50
C ARG A 126 -0.71 38.31 -1.41
N GLN A 127 -0.21 39.42 -0.87
CA GLN A 127 1.22 39.62 -0.58
C GLN A 127 1.49 39.56 0.91
N ALA A 128 2.54 38.81 1.27
CA ALA A 128 3.02 38.73 2.64
C ALA A 128 4.51 39.00 2.70
N ASP A 129 4.95 39.46 3.84
CA ASP A 129 6.37 39.55 4.19
C ASP A 129 6.85 38.13 4.53
N SER A 130 7.15 37.37 3.48
CA SER A 130 7.64 36.01 3.62
C SER A 130 8.90 35.84 2.78
N ASN A 131 9.88 35.15 3.34
CA ASN A 131 11.09 34.78 2.61
C ASN A 131 10.86 33.54 1.70
N SER A 132 9.63 33.05 1.59
CA SER A 132 9.26 31.96 0.68
C SER A 132 8.94 32.51 -0.71
N GLY A 133 9.22 31.71 -1.74
CA GLY A 133 8.77 32.03 -3.09
C GLY A 133 7.22 32.11 -3.20
N PRO A 134 6.69 32.49 -4.37
CA PRO A 134 5.27 32.37 -4.64
C PRO A 134 4.79 30.93 -4.43
N TYR A 135 3.59 30.75 -3.92
CA TYR A 135 2.99 29.42 -3.80
C TYR A 135 1.45 29.48 -3.80
N ILE A 136 0.85 28.41 -4.30
CA ILE A 136 -0.59 28.22 -4.28
C ILE A 136 -1.03 27.34 -3.13
N THR A 137 -2.14 27.68 -2.49
CA THR A 137 -2.76 26.96 -1.38
C THR A 137 -4.28 26.95 -1.51
N GLY A 138 -4.97 26.22 -0.66
CA GLY A 138 -6.43 26.11 -0.61
C GLY A 138 -6.94 24.78 -1.16
N LEU A 139 -7.87 24.17 -0.43
CA LEU A 139 -8.41 22.86 -0.79
C LEU A 139 -9.56 22.97 -1.80
N THR A 140 -10.46 23.93 -1.62
CA THR A 140 -11.65 24.12 -2.46
C THR A 140 -11.54 25.33 -3.38
N THR A 141 -10.87 26.38 -2.91
CA THR A 141 -10.66 27.62 -3.68
C THR A 141 -9.17 27.94 -3.73
N PRO A 142 -8.61 28.15 -4.94
CA PRO A 142 -7.20 28.47 -5.06
C PRO A 142 -6.88 29.84 -4.46
N ARG A 143 -5.76 29.90 -3.77
CA ARG A 143 -5.24 31.11 -3.12
C ARG A 143 -3.76 31.19 -3.39
N ILE A 144 -3.29 32.28 -3.96
CA ILE A 144 -1.86 32.48 -4.25
C ILE A 144 -1.28 33.48 -3.25
N LEU A 145 -0.19 33.08 -2.59
CA LEU A 145 0.60 33.97 -1.76
C LEU A 145 1.86 34.36 -2.50
N LEU A 146 2.10 35.67 -2.57
CA LEU A 146 3.25 36.29 -3.21
C LEU A 146 4.16 36.95 -2.17
N PRO A 147 5.49 36.91 -2.30
CA PRO A 147 6.38 37.72 -1.49
C PRO A 147 6.20 39.22 -1.78
N ASN A 148 6.49 40.09 -0.81
CA ASN A 148 6.30 41.55 -0.94
C ASN A 148 7.12 42.16 -2.08
N ASP A 149 8.26 41.56 -2.41
CA ASP A 149 9.16 42.04 -3.47
C ASP A 149 8.86 41.41 -4.85
N PHE A 150 7.80 40.62 -5.01
CA PHE A 150 7.47 39.87 -6.24
C PHE A 150 7.48 40.75 -7.48
N PHE A 151 6.78 41.90 -7.47
CA PHE A 151 6.66 42.79 -8.60
C PHE A 151 7.95 43.60 -8.89
N ARG A 152 8.85 43.70 -7.92
CA ARG A 152 10.15 44.35 -8.09
C ARG A 152 11.23 43.39 -8.55
N ARG A 153 11.12 42.12 -8.12
CA ARG A 153 12.11 41.07 -8.38
C ARG A 153 11.99 40.50 -9.79
N PHE A 154 10.77 40.37 -10.30
CA PHE A 154 10.46 39.71 -11.56
C PHE A 154 9.90 40.71 -12.58
N ASP A 155 10.34 40.60 -13.83
CA ASP A 155 9.74 41.34 -14.95
C ASP A 155 8.34 40.79 -15.31
N ALA A 156 7.60 41.50 -16.15
CA ALA A 156 6.21 41.13 -16.49
C ALA A 156 6.09 39.72 -17.11
N SER A 157 7.05 39.32 -17.94
CA SER A 157 7.07 37.98 -18.55
C SER A 157 7.31 36.89 -17.52
N GLN A 158 8.29 37.12 -16.64
CA GLN A 158 8.60 36.21 -15.54
C GLN A 158 7.44 36.08 -14.54
N GLN A 159 6.79 37.20 -14.19
CA GLN A 159 5.59 37.19 -13.34
C GLN A 159 4.50 36.33 -13.92
N GLN A 160 4.22 36.46 -15.22
CA GLN A 160 3.21 35.67 -15.90
C GLN A 160 3.53 34.17 -15.88
N LEU A 161 4.79 33.78 -16.17
CA LEU A 161 5.21 32.39 -16.18
C LEU A 161 5.15 31.76 -14.78
N ILE A 162 5.56 32.50 -13.73
CA ILE A 162 5.47 32.04 -12.33
C ILE A 162 4.00 31.83 -11.93
N LEU A 163 3.14 32.80 -12.23
CA LEU A 163 1.70 32.68 -11.92
C LEU A 163 1.06 31.51 -12.67
N GLN A 164 1.45 31.30 -13.93
CA GLN A 164 1.00 30.17 -14.73
C GLN A 164 1.47 28.83 -14.12
N HIS A 165 2.70 28.77 -13.57
CA HIS A 165 3.19 27.60 -12.85
C HIS A 165 2.32 27.28 -11.64
N GLU A 166 2.04 28.26 -10.77
CA GLU A 166 1.17 28.07 -9.60
C GLU A 166 -0.24 27.62 -9.99
N LEU A 167 -0.82 28.24 -11.02
CA LEU A 167 -2.13 27.84 -11.52
C LEU A 167 -2.15 26.45 -12.16
N THR A 168 -1.03 26.01 -12.72
CA THR A 168 -0.91 24.66 -13.28
C THR A 168 -0.99 23.60 -12.19
N HIS A 169 -0.39 23.83 -11.01
CA HIS A 169 -0.57 22.96 -9.85
C HIS A 169 -2.04 22.80 -9.47
N TRP A 170 -2.78 23.90 -9.45
CA TRP A 170 -4.22 23.84 -9.16
C TRP A 170 -5.00 23.07 -10.22
N ARG A 171 -4.80 23.40 -11.50
CA ARG A 171 -5.51 22.76 -12.62
C ARG A 171 -5.26 21.25 -12.70
N ARG A 172 -4.08 20.80 -12.28
CA ARG A 172 -3.72 19.37 -12.24
C ARG A 172 -4.25 18.66 -10.99
N GLY A 173 -4.76 19.39 -10.01
CA GLY A 173 -5.17 18.81 -8.74
C GLY A 173 -4.02 18.41 -7.81
N ASP A 174 -2.82 18.96 -8.05
CA ASP A 174 -1.59 18.61 -7.29
C ASP A 174 -1.76 18.82 -5.79
N LEU A 175 -2.52 19.83 -5.37
CA LEU A 175 -2.79 20.08 -3.96
C LEU A 175 -3.53 18.91 -3.31
N HIS A 176 -4.57 18.40 -3.98
CA HIS A 176 -5.35 17.26 -3.47
C HIS A 176 -4.52 15.99 -3.41
N LEU A 177 -3.72 15.73 -4.47
CA LEU A 177 -2.82 14.59 -4.53
C LEU A 177 -1.74 14.66 -3.44
N ASN A 178 -1.28 15.88 -3.08
CA ASN A 178 -0.34 16.07 -1.99
C ASN A 178 -0.96 15.73 -0.62
N TYR A 179 -2.22 16.10 -0.37
CA TYR A 179 -2.91 15.70 0.86
C TYR A 179 -3.08 14.18 0.93
N LEU A 180 -3.41 13.53 -0.20
CA LEU A 180 -3.47 12.06 -0.25
C LEU A 180 -2.10 11.43 0.04
N ALA A 181 -1.04 11.95 -0.59
CA ALA A 181 0.33 11.46 -0.36
C ALA A 181 0.76 11.66 1.11
N LEU A 182 0.44 12.81 1.72
CA LEU A 182 0.72 13.07 3.14
C LEU A 182 -0.09 12.18 4.09
N ALA A 183 -1.33 11.82 3.72
CA ALA A 183 -2.11 10.82 4.46
C ALA A 183 -1.41 9.45 4.43
N LEU A 184 -0.88 9.03 3.28
CA LEU A 184 -0.09 7.80 3.16
C LEU A 184 1.21 7.87 3.97
N VAL A 185 1.92 9.01 3.93
CA VAL A 185 3.11 9.24 4.77
C VAL A 185 2.75 9.12 6.26
N SER A 186 1.62 9.69 6.67
CA SER A 186 1.16 9.62 8.06
C SER A 186 0.80 8.20 8.48
N LEU A 187 0.18 7.41 7.59
CA LEU A 187 -0.19 6.02 7.86
C LEU A 187 1.04 5.11 7.99
N PHE A 188 2.05 5.35 7.17
CA PHE A 188 3.31 4.58 7.13
C PHE A 188 4.49 5.40 7.68
N TRP A 189 4.25 6.27 8.66
CA TRP A 189 5.24 7.21 9.21
C TRP A 189 6.54 6.55 9.67
N PHE A 190 6.45 5.30 10.13
CA PHE A 190 7.56 4.49 10.61
C PHE A 190 8.48 3.95 9.49
N ASN A 191 8.03 4.03 8.22
CA ASN A 191 8.79 3.54 7.07
C ASN A 191 9.58 4.67 6.40
N PRO A 192 10.93 4.69 6.48
CA PRO A 192 11.74 5.77 5.93
C PRO A 192 11.64 5.89 4.40
N LEU A 193 11.33 4.78 3.69
CA LEU A 193 11.16 4.79 2.24
C LEU A 193 9.98 5.64 1.80
N VAL A 194 8.93 5.73 2.61
CA VAL A 194 7.74 6.55 2.30
C VAL A 194 8.09 8.03 2.30
N TRP A 195 8.96 8.48 3.22
CA TRP A 195 9.44 9.86 3.27
C TRP A 195 10.33 10.20 2.07
N LEU A 196 11.23 9.29 1.68
CA LEU A 196 12.05 9.43 0.47
C LEU A 196 11.19 9.45 -0.78
N ALA A 197 10.21 8.54 -0.87
CA ALA A 197 9.25 8.47 -1.96
C ALA A 197 8.42 9.75 -2.08
N TYR A 198 7.94 10.29 -0.96
CA TYR A 198 7.21 11.56 -0.95
C TYR A 198 8.06 12.71 -1.46
N ARG A 199 9.33 12.81 -1.03
CA ARG A 199 10.26 13.83 -1.54
C ARG A 199 10.44 13.73 -3.06
N ASP A 200 10.68 12.53 -3.56
CA ASP A 200 10.93 12.31 -4.99
C ASP A 200 9.65 12.44 -5.83
N TYR A 201 8.49 12.08 -5.27
CA TYR A 201 7.17 12.39 -5.83
C TYR A 201 6.98 13.90 -6.01
N ARG A 202 7.29 14.70 -4.97
CA ARG A 202 7.24 16.16 -5.03
C ARG A 202 8.18 16.71 -6.11
N ASN A 203 9.41 16.18 -6.22
CA ASN A 203 10.35 16.57 -7.27
C ASN A 203 9.80 16.27 -8.67
N ALA A 204 9.22 15.08 -8.88
CA ALA A 204 8.59 14.72 -10.14
C ALA A 204 7.39 15.62 -10.49
N GLN A 205 6.62 16.05 -9.48
CA GLN A 205 5.51 16.98 -9.60
C GLN A 205 5.97 18.35 -10.14
N GLU A 206 7.05 18.91 -9.57
CA GLU A 206 7.65 20.17 -10.02
C GLU A 206 8.15 20.08 -11.47
N LEU A 207 8.93 19.02 -11.77
CA LEU A 207 9.45 18.80 -13.12
C LEU A 207 8.33 18.68 -14.17
N ALA A 208 7.24 18.00 -13.82
CA ALA A 208 6.09 17.86 -14.71
C ALA A 208 5.30 19.18 -14.86
N CYS A 209 5.26 20.01 -13.81
CA CYS A 209 4.68 21.35 -13.87
C CYS A 209 5.49 22.24 -14.81
N ASP A 210 6.80 22.29 -14.63
CA ASP A 210 7.71 23.04 -15.51
C ASP A 210 7.57 22.63 -16.97
N ALA A 211 7.50 21.32 -17.24
CA ALA A 211 7.34 20.77 -18.58
C ALA A 211 6.01 21.19 -19.24
N LEU A 212 4.94 21.37 -18.45
CA LEU A 212 3.65 21.85 -18.96
C LEU A 212 3.64 23.35 -19.20
N VAL A 213 4.19 24.13 -18.28
CA VAL A 213 4.26 25.60 -18.40
C VAL A 213 5.09 26.00 -19.61
N THR A 214 6.15 25.24 -19.91
CA THR A 214 7.08 25.54 -21.00
C THR A 214 6.84 24.74 -22.27
N GLN A 215 5.71 23.99 -22.35
CA GLN A 215 5.42 23.12 -23.48
C GLN A 215 5.42 23.87 -24.82
N ASP A 216 4.72 25.00 -24.86
CA ASP A 216 4.56 25.84 -26.07
C ASP A 216 5.46 27.09 -26.03
N ALA A 217 6.34 27.19 -25.03
CA ALA A 217 7.19 28.35 -24.85
C ALA A 217 8.37 28.34 -25.86
N SER A 218 8.70 29.51 -26.38
CA SER A 218 9.89 29.73 -27.18
C SER A 218 11.17 29.48 -26.38
N LYS A 219 12.32 29.36 -27.08
CA LYS A 219 13.61 29.19 -26.40
C LYS A 219 13.93 30.38 -25.48
N ALA A 220 13.57 31.60 -25.89
CA ALA A 220 13.79 32.80 -25.08
C ALA A 220 12.95 32.79 -23.79
N GLU A 221 11.67 32.43 -23.88
CA GLU A 221 10.77 32.31 -22.73
C GLU A 221 11.22 31.22 -21.76
N ARG A 222 11.71 30.07 -22.25
CA ARG A 222 12.29 29.02 -21.38
C ARG A 222 13.54 29.49 -20.64
N ILE A 223 14.38 30.29 -21.30
CA ILE A 223 15.54 30.89 -20.65
C ILE A 223 15.08 31.89 -19.58
N ALA A 224 14.14 32.78 -19.88
CA ALA A 224 13.57 33.72 -18.94
C ALA A 224 12.94 33.02 -17.72
N TYR A 225 12.21 31.92 -17.96
CA TYR A 225 11.67 31.10 -16.91
C TYR A 225 12.74 30.44 -16.05
N GLY A 226 13.83 29.92 -16.64
CA GLY A 226 14.97 29.40 -15.90
C GLY A 226 15.63 30.42 -14.99
N TYR A 227 15.77 31.67 -15.45
CA TYR A 227 16.25 32.78 -14.61
C TYR A 227 15.27 33.11 -13.49
N ALA A 228 13.96 33.10 -13.75
CA ALA A 228 12.95 33.34 -12.73
C ALA A 228 12.99 32.26 -11.64
N LEU A 229 13.15 30.99 -12.01
CA LEU A 229 13.35 29.89 -11.05
C LEU A 229 14.61 30.08 -10.18
N LEU A 230 15.74 30.43 -10.79
CA LEU A 230 16.98 30.70 -10.06
C LEU A 230 16.82 31.87 -9.09
N SER A 231 16.17 32.95 -9.52
CA SER A 231 15.93 34.13 -8.68
C SER A 231 14.99 33.83 -7.52
N SER A 232 14.03 32.89 -7.67
CA SER A 232 13.13 32.51 -6.59
C SER A 232 13.80 31.67 -5.49
N THR A 233 14.91 30.98 -5.81
CA THR A 233 15.64 30.12 -4.84
C THR A 233 16.56 30.90 -3.90
N GLN A 234 17.05 32.06 -4.28
CA GLN A 234 18.09 32.79 -3.54
C GLN A 234 17.69 33.26 -2.14
N GLN A 235 16.42 33.21 -1.77
CA GLN A 235 15.91 33.74 -0.51
C GLN A 235 15.04 32.79 0.31
N SER A 236 14.96 31.51 -0.05
CA SER A 236 14.11 30.57 0.67
C SER A 236 14.84 29.98 1.87
N PRO A 237 14.47 30.36 3.13
CA PRO A 237 14.93 29.62 4.28
C PRO A 237 14.34 28.22 4.24
N SER A 238 15.15 27.25 4.64
CA SER A 238 14.74 25.85 4.77
C SER A 238 13.74 25.70 5.93
N TYR A 239 12.45 25.89 5.67
CA TYR A 239 11.42 25.56 6.65
C TYR A 239 10.92 24.13 6.45
N TRP A 240 10.85 23.38 7.52
CA TRP A 240 10.36 22.00 7.60
C TRP A 240 8.83 21.88 7.45
N TRP A 241 8.21 22.65 6.57
CA TRP A 241 6.77 22.63 6.39
C TRP A 241 6.38 21.74 5.19
N PRO A 242 5.64 20.62 5.39
CA PRO A 242 5.33 19.65 4.33
C PRO A 242 4.39 20.18 3.26
N LEU A 243 3.65 21.25 3.57
CA LEU A 243 2.65 21.84 2.66
C LEU A 243 3.19 22.99 1.81
N THR A 244 4.41 23.47 2.07
CA THR A 244 5.04 24.54 1.29
C THR A 244 6.09 23.97 0.34
N HIS A 245 6.15 24.55 -0.85
CA HIS A 245 7.15 24.16 -1.86
C HIS A 245 8.54 24.64 -1.42
N HIS A 246 9.50 23.71 -1.33
CA HIS A 246 10.88 24.04 -1.02
C HIS A 246 11.67 24.21 -2.32
N TYR A 247 11.95 25.46 -2.69
CA TYR A 247 12.84 25.78 -3.79
C TYR A 247 14.34 25.60 -3.44
N GLY A 248 14.68 25.09 -2.24
CA GLY A 248 16.03 25.22 -1.67
C GLY A 248 17.03 24.10 -1.94
N ASP A 249 16.67 23.02 -2.64
CA ASP A 249 17.66 21.97 -2.98
C ASP A 249 18.32 22.28 -4.31
N PHE A 250 19.63 22.59 -4.25
CA PHE A 250 20.45 22.88 -5.43
C PHE A 250 20.38 21.77 -6.50
N ASN A 251 20.36 20.50 -6.08
CA ASN A 251 20.29 19.37 -6.99
C ASN A 251 18.94 19.33 -7.72
N MET A 252 17.84 19.61 -7.01
CA MET A 252 16.51 19.70 -7.60
C MET A 252 16.44 20.87 -8.60
N MET A 253 16.93 22.04 -8.23
CA MET A 253 16.96 23.20 -9.13
C MET A 253 17.78 22.94 -10.38
N LYS A 254 18.97 22.36 -10.24
CA LYS A 254 19.79 21.92 -11.38
C LYS A 254 18.99 20.99 -12.30
N GLN A 255 18.27 20.03 -11.73
CA GLN A 255 17.47 19.07 -12.49
C GLN A 255 16.30 19.77 -13.21
N ARG A 256 15.60 20.71 -12.56
CA ARG A 256 14.54 21.52 -13.18
C ARG A 256 15.09 22.27 -14.42
N ILE A 257 16.19 23.00 -14.28
CA ILE A 257 16.80 23.74 -15.38
C ILE A 257 17.24 22.82 -16.52
N MET A 258 17.86 21.69 -16.22
CA MET A 258 18.26 20.72 -17.25
C MET A 258 17.06 20.14 -18.02
N GLN A 259 15.93 19.93 -17.34
CA GLN A 259 14.73 19.40 -17.97
C GLN A 259 13.97 20.42 -18.82
N LEU A 260 14.15 21.74 -18.60
CA LEU A 260 13.56 22.77 -19.46
C LEU A 260 14.03 22.69 -20.92
N GLN A 261 15.20 22.08 -21.16
CA GLN A 261 15.74 21.88 -22.52
C GLN A 261 15.10 20.66 -23.22
N ARG A 262 14.47 19.75 -22.48
CA ARG A 262 13.90 18.50 -22.98
C ARG A 262 12.38 18.61 -23.11
N GLN A 263 11.89 18.54 -24.35
CA GLN A 263 10.44 18.50 -24.61
C GLN A 263 10.03 17.04 -24.85
N GLN A 264 9.52 16.38 -23.83
CA GLN A 264 8.99 15.04 -23.95
C GLN A 264 7.54 15.03 -23.48
N GLY A 265 6.68 14.45 -24.30
CA GLY A 265 5.27 14.30 -23.99
C GLY A 265 4.98 13.17 -22.99
N LEU A 266 3.75 13.07 -22.53
CA LEU A 266 3.29 11.98 -21.70
C LEU A 266 3.19 10.68 -22.51
N SER A 267 3.92 9.65 -22.10
CA SER A 267 3.77 8.29 -22.66
C SER A 267 2.68 7.52 -21.91
N LYS A 268 1.46 7.55 -22.44
CA LYS A 268 0.30 6.83 -21.86
C LYS A 268 0.51 5.31 -21.81
N ALA A 269 1.18 4.75 -22.82
CA ALA A 269 1.44 3.31 -22.91
C ALA A 269 2.28 2.81 -21.73
N ILE A 270 3.32 3.56 -21.32
CA ILE A 270 4.17 3.19 -20.19
C ILE A 270 3.40 3.25 -18.87
N VAL A 271 2.60 4.30 -18.68
CA VAL A 271 1.80 4.43 -17.44
C VAL A 271 0.78 3.30 -17.36
N LEU A 272 0.05 2.99 -18.44
CA LEU A 272 -0.92 1.90 -18.48
C LEU A 272 -0.25 0.54 -18.27
N GLY A 273 0.92 0.32 -18.88
CA GLY A 273 1.70 -0.90 -18.69
C GLY A 273 2.15 -1.09 -17.24
N ALA A 274 2.63 -0.03 -16.60
CA ALA A 274 3.03 -0.07 -15.20
C ALA A 274 1.84 -0.33 -14.26
N VAL A 275 0.69 0.28 -14.52
CA VAL A 275 -0.56 0.05 -13.76
C VAL A 275 -1.02 -1.41 -13.92
N ALA A 276 -1.03 -1.94 -15.14
CA ALA A 276 -1.41 -3.33 -15.40
C ALA A 276 -0.47 -4.32 -14.69
N LEU A 277 0.85 -4.06 -14.72
CA LEU A 277 1.84 -4.88 -14.03
C LEU A 277 1.62 -4.88 -12.51
N VAL A 278 1.30 -3.74 -11.93
CA VAL A 278 1.06 -3.62 -10.49
C VAL A 278 -0.23 -4.30 -10.06
N ILE A 279 -1.29 -4.20 -10.85
CA ILE A 279 -2.53 -4.95 -10.60
C ILE A 279 -2.27 -6.45 -10.70
N GLY A 280 -1.52 -6.90 -11.72
CA GLY A 280 -1.11 -8.29 -11.86
C GLY A 280 -0.28 -8.80 -10.67
N ALA A 281 0.68 -8.00 -10.20
CA ALA A 281 1.46 -8.33 -9.01
C ALA A 281 0.59 -8.39 -7.73
N ALA A 282 -0.36 -7.47 -7.56
CA ALA A 282 -1.30 -7.51 -6.44
C ALA A 282 -2.18 -8.76 -6.46
N LEU A 283 -2.63 -9.19 -7.64
CA LEU A 283 -3.37 -10.45 -7.82
C LEU A 283 -2.52 -11.65 -7.42
N LEU A 284 -1.24 -11.69 -7.82
CA LEU A 284 -0.33 -12.78 -7.45
C LEU A 284 -0.06 -12.84 -5.95
N LEU A 285 0.06 -11.69 -5.29
CA LEU A 285 0.25 -11.63 -3.84
C LEU A 285 -0.96 -12.14 -3.04
N GLN A 286 -2.15 -12.13 -3.63
CA GLN A 286 -3.38 -12.58 -2.98
C GLN A 286 -3.76 -14.04 -3.27
N GLN A 287 -3.01 -14.72 -4.12
CA GLN A 287 -3.28 -16.12 -4.50
C GLN A 287 -3.55 -17.06 -3.31
N PRO A 288 -2.80 -17.01 -2.19
CA PRO A 288 -3.11 -17.85 -1.03
C PRO A 288 -4.43 -17.51 -0.34
N VAL A 289 -4.91 -16.28 -0.45
CA VAL A 289 -6.18 -15.84 0.14
C VAL A 289 -7.36 -16.19 -0.77
N LEU A 290 -7.17 -16.16 -2.10
CA LEU A 290 -8.20 -16.50 -3.09
C LEU A 290 -8.49 -18.01 -3.17
N ALA A 291 -7.52 -18.85 -2.77
CA ALA A 291 -7.71 -20.30 -2.68
C ALA A 291 -8.73 -20.73 -1.61
N GLY A 292 -9.17 -19.81 -0.74
CA GLY A 292 -10.11 -20.08 0.37
C GLY A 292 -11.58 -19.78 0.09
N VAL A 293 -11.94 -19.17 -1.04
CA VAL A 293 -13.34 -18.75 -1.28
C VAL A 293 -13.89 -19.35 -2.57
N SER A 294 -13.93 -20.67 -2.64
CA SER A 294 -14.83 -21.34 -3.57
C SER A 294 -16.17 -21.56 -2.84
N LYS A 295 -17.20 -20.79 -3.19
CA LYS A 295 -18.60 -21.08 -2.84
C LYS A 295 -19.16 -22.21 -3.73
N THR A 296 -18.47 -23.32 -3.86
CA THR A 296 -19.12 -24.60 -4.08
C THR A 296 -19.79 -24.93 -2.76
N GLN A 297 -21.03 -25.39 -2.76
CA GLN A 297 -21.77 -25.82 -1.55
C GLN A 297 -20.80 -26.47 -0.56
N GLN A 298 -20.36 -25.67 0.44
CA GLN A 298 -19.29 -26.11 1.32
C GLN A 298 -19.89 -27.22 2.18
N LEU A 299 -19.40 -28.45 1.94
CA LEU A 299 -19.56 -29.51 2.90
C LEU A 299 -19.06 -29.00 4.26
N THR A 300 -20.01 -28.58 5.10
CA THR A 300 -19.67 -28.13 6.43
C THR A 300 -19.61 -29.35 7.33
N ALA A 301 -18.46 -29.61 7.91
CA ALA A 301 -18.36 -30.70 8.87
C ALA A 301 -19.11 -30.33 10.14
N VAL A 302 -20.07 -31.17 10.52
CA VAL A 302 -20.87 -31.05 11.74
C VAL A 302 -20.07 -31.57 12.93
N THR A 303 -19.35 -32.68 12.71
CA THR A 303 -18.50 -33.28 13.74
C THR A 303 -17.16 -33.67 13.12
N ARG A 304 -16.08 -33.23 13.74
CA ARG A 304 -14.72 -33.64 13.41
C ARG A 304 -14.08 -34.24 14.64
N ILE A 305 -13.62 -35.49 14.52
CA ILE A 305 -12.85 -36.15 15.56
C ILE A 305 -11.38 -36.04 15.20
N GLU A 306 -10.60 -35.54 16.13
CA GLU A 306 -9.17 -35.35 15.95
C GLU A 306 -8.45 -36.68 15.94
N PRO A 307 -7.51 -36.90 14.96
CA PRO A 307 -6.65 -38.08 14.99
C PRO A 307 -5.79 -38.09 16.24
N ARG A 308 -5.59 -39.27 16.80
CA ARG A 308 -4.68 -39.42 17.93
C ARG A 308 -3.23 -39.37 17.43
N TYR A 309 -2.39 -38.67 18.17
CA TYR A 309 -0.97 -38.69 17.89
C TYR A 309 -0.40 -40.09 18.31
N PRO A 310 0.27 -40.84 17.41
CA PRO A 310 0.84 -42.13 17.76
C PRO A 310 1.87 -41.98 18.89
N ILE A 311 1.76 -42.79 19.95
CA ILE A 311 2.60 -42.67 21.15
C ILE A 311 4.09 -42.78 20.80
N GLN A 312 4.45 -43.74 19.93
CA GLN A 312 5.82 -43.93 19.50
C GLN A 312 6.40 -42.73 18.73
N ALA A 313 5.54 -42.06 17.88
CA ALA A 313 5.95 -40.87 17.18
C ALA A 313 6.11 -39.68 18.12
N ALA A 314 5.24 -39.55 19.13
CA ALA A 314 5.34 -38.51 20.14
C ALA A 314 6.59 -38.65 21.02
N GLU A 315 6.92 -39.87 21.45
CA GLU A 315 8.13 -40.16 22.24
C GLU A 315 9.44 -39.89 21.46
N GLN A 316 9.39 -40.06 20.13
CA GLN A 316 10.55 -39.86 19.25
C GLN A 316 10.59 -38.44 18.65
N GLY A 317 9.63 -37.58 18.95
CA GLY A 317 9.60 -36.23 18.42
C GLY A 317 9.37 -36.17 16.91
N ILE A 318 8.72 -37.18 16.30
CA ILE A 318 8.53 -37.28 14.85
C ILE A 318 7.26 -36.49 14.47
N SER A 319 7.43 -35.41 13.71
CA SER A 319 6.33 -34.67 13.05
C SER A 319 6.17 -35.09 11.59
N GLY A 320 4.96 -34.86 11.03
CA GLY A 320 4.71 -35.22 9.65
C GLY A 320 3.32 -34.84 9.15
N TYR A 321 2.95 -35.37 7.98
CA TYR A 321 1.62 -35.12 7.41
C TYR A 321 1.05 -36.35 6.69
N VAL A 322 -0.28 -36.39 6.58
CA VAL A 322 -1.02 -37.39 5.79
C VAL A 322 -2.02 -36.67 4.90
N GLN A 323 -1.96 -36.95 3.60
CA GLN A 323 -2.98 -36.53 2.63
C GLN A 323 -3.94 -37.67 2.37
N VAL A 324 -5.21 -37.45 2.64
CA VAL A 324 -6.26 -38.46 2.49
C VAL A 324 -7.29 -37.99 1.46
N LYS A 325 -7.66 -38.91 0.57
CA LYS A 325 -8.79 -38.76 -0.34
C LYS A 325 -9.97 -39.56 0.21
N PHE A 326 -11.16 -38.95 0.22
CA PHE A 326 -12.37 -39.59 0.69
C PHE A 326 -13.59 -39.09 -0.06
N ASP A 327 -14.69 -39.83 0.07
CA ASP A 327 -15.99 -39.44 -0.47
C ASP A 327 -16.93 -39.15 0.72
N VAL A 328 -17.97 -38.34 0.50
CA VAL A 328 -19.02 -38.07 1.48
C VAL A 328 -20.37 -38.49 0.88
N ASP A 329 -21.10 -39.34 1.58
CA ASP A 329 -22.40 -39.81 1.13
C ASP A 329 -23.50 -38.73 1.27
N ALA A 330 -24.70 -39.02 0.75
CA ALA A 330 -25.84 -38.11 0.79
C ALA A 330 -26.31 -37.75 2.22
N GLN A 331 -25.95 -38.55 3.22
CA GLN A 331 -26.24 -38.35 4.65
C GLN A 331 -25.15 -37.62 5.37
N GLY A 332 -24.04 -37.29 4.69
CA GLY A 332 -22.91 -36.55 5.25
C GLY A 332 -21.84 -37.42 5.92
N LYS A 333 -21.88 -38.74 5.77
CA LYS A 333 -20.90 -39.66 6.33
C LYS A 333 -19.69 -39.83 5.38
N VAL A 334 -18.50 -39.90 5.92
CA VAL A 334 -17.27 -40.18 5.15
C VAL A 334 -17.22 -41.65 4.76
N ILE A 335 -16.98 -41.88 3.50
CA ILE A 335 -16.81 -43.19 2.87
C ILE A 335 -15.57 -43.22 2.00
N ASN A 336 -15.04 -44.41 1.67
CA ASN A 336 -13.92 -44.61 0.75
C ASN A 336 -12.64 -43.78 1.10
N ALA A 337 -12.30 -43.65 2.38
CA ALA A 337 -11.09 -42.96 2.77
C ALA A 337 -9.83 -43.74 2.38
N SER A 338 -8.89 -43.07 1.69
CA SER A 338 -7.62 -43.68 1.25
C SER A 338 -6.50 -42.66 1.34
N VAL A 339 -5.31 -43.10 1.83
CA VAL A 339 -4.12 -42.26 1.88
C VAL A 339 -3.52 -42.15 0.48
N ILE A 340 -3.26 -40.89 0.06
CA ILE A 340 -2.60 -40.58 -1.20
C ILE A 340 -1.09 -40.41 -0.97
N LYS A 341 -0.75 -39.72 0.10
CA LYS A 341 0.63 -39.38 0.43
C LYS A 341 0.76 -39.20 1.94
N SER A 342 1.83 -39.75 2.53
CA SER A 342 2.18 -39.53 3.94
C SER A 342 3.68 -39.32 4.10
N TYR A 343 4.05 -38.58 5.14
CA TYR A 343 5.45 -38.41 5.55
C TYR A 343 5.53 -38.24 7.08
N PRO A 344 6.33 -39.06 7.78
CA PRO A 344 6.94 -40.30 7.30
C PRO A 344 5.91 -41.37 6.94
N GLU A 345 6.23 -42.23 5.98
CA GLU A 345 5.30 -43.26 5.50
C GLU A 345 4.82 -44.19 6.63
N GLN A 346 3.51 -44.50 6.64
CA GLN A 346 2.85 -45.44 7.55
C GLN A 346 2.85 -45.09 9.04
N VAL A 347 3.45 -43.95 9.44
CA VAL A 347 3.51 -43.55 10.86
C VAL A 347 2.17 -43.00 11.34
N PHE A 348 1.54 -42.13 10.56
CA PHE A 348 0.31 -41.42 10.94
C PHE A 348 -0.93 -41.95 10.20
N ASP A 349 -0.78 -42.79 9.20
CA ASP A 349 -1.82 -43.20 8.25
C ASP A 349 -3.04 -43.83 8.94
N LYS A 350 -2.82 -44.76 9.86
CA LYS A 350 -3.89 -45.47 10.58
C LYS A 350 -4.74 -44.52 11.42
N GLU A 351 -4.13 -43.63 12.15
CA GLU A 351 -4.84 -42.68 13.01
C GLU A 351 -5.56 -41.59 12.18
N ALA A 352 -4.98 -41.20 11.04
CA ALA A 352 -5.61 -40.28 10.10
C ALA A 352 -6.90 -40.87 9.50
N ILE A 353 -6.86 -42.09 8.95
CA ILE A 353 -8.02 -42.77 8.39
C ILE A 353 -9.09 -43.00 9.48
N ARG A 354 -8.69 -43.52 10.65
CA ARG A 354 -9.61 -43.77 11.77
C ARG A 354 -10.36 -42.54 12.24
N ALA A 355 -9.70 -41.39 12.26
CA ALA A 355 -10.34 -40.14 12.61
C ALA A 355 -11.30 -39.68 11.53
N LEU A 356 -10.89 -39.71 10.26
CA LEU A 356 -11.69 -39.29 9.11
C LEU A 356 -12.96 -40.11 8.94
N GLU A 357 -12.94 -41.42 9.17
CA GLU A 357 -14.13 -42.29 9.11
C GLU A 357 -15.21 -41.92 10.15
N GLN A 358 -14.83 -41.18 11.18
CA GLN A 358 -15.73 -40.70 12.23
C GLN A 358 -16.21 -39.26 11.98
N TRP A 359 -15.71 -38.60 10.94
CA TRP A 359 -16.17 -37.24 10.61
C TRP A 359 -17.56 -37.29 10.01
N GLN A 360 -18.34 -36.30 10.36
CA GLN A 360 -19.69 -36.12 9.84
C GLN A 360 -19.87 -34.74 9.25
N TYR A 361 -20.36 -34.68 8.04
CA TYR A 361 -20.68 -33.49 7.30
C TYR A 361 -22.18 -33.23 7.28
N THR A 362 -22.58 -32.01 6.93
CA THR A 362 -24.01 -31.69 6.73
C THR A 362 -24.58 -32.55 5.60
N ALA A 363 -25.73 -33.19 5.83
CA ALA A 363 -26.45 -33.94 4.81
C ALA A 363 -26.87 -32.99 3.66
N THR A 364 -26.37 -33.25 2.46
CA THR A 364 -26.69 -32.44 1.26
C THR A 364 -27.65 -33.13 0.31
N GLY A 365 -27.95 -34.39 0.57
CA GLY A 365 -28.81 -35.24 -0.30
C GLY A 365 -28.14 -35.76 -1.58
N ILE A 366 -26.87 -35.39 -1.80
CA ILE A 366 -26.03 -35.82 -2.92
C ILE A 366 -24.67 -36.32 -2.44
N GLU A 367 -24.10 -37.29 -3.18
CA GLU A 367 -22.77 -37.81 -2.91
C GLU A 367 -21.71 -36.84 -3.42
N HIS A 368 -20.72 -36.52 -2.56
CA HIS A 368 -19.58 -35.69 -2.93
C HIS A 368 -18.31 -36.54 -3.02
N LYS A 369 -17.79 -36.71 -4.24
CA LYS A 369 -16.61 -37.55 -4.50
C LYS A 369 -15.30 -36.79 -4.46
N ALA A 370 -14.23 -37.54 -4.21
CA ALA A 370 -12.84 -37.10 -4.33
C ALA A 370 -12.48 -35.86 -3.49
N GLN A 371 -13.02 -35.77 -2.26
CA GLN A 371 -12.62 -34.77 -1.32
C GLN A 371 -11.17 -35.02 -0.85
N LEU A 372 -10.40 -33.95 -0.68
CA LEU A 372 -9.00 -34.01 -0.26
C LEU A 372 -8.81 -33.29 1.07
N VAL A 373 -8.08 -33.90 1.98
CA VAL A 373 -7.68 -33.30 3.24
C VAL A 373 -6.22 -33.61 3.54
N GLN A 374 -5.51 -32.66 4.13
CA GLN A 374 -4.21 -32.87 4.71
C GLN A 374 -4.29 -32.69 6.22
N LEU A 375 -3.80 -33.67 6.96
CA LEU A 375 -3.66 -33.65 8.42
C LEU A 375 -2.19 -33.53 8.74
N ASP A 376 -1.81 -32.40 9.34
CA ASP A 376 -0.44 -32.12 9.74
C ASP A 376 -0.27 -32.45 11.24
N PHE A 377 0.63 -33.38 11.54
CA PHE A 377 0.97 -33.84 12.89
C PHE A 377 2.23 -33.11 13.37
N GLU A 378 2.07 -32.16 14.29
CA GLU A 378 3.17 -31.36 14.84
C GLU A 378 3.15 -31.39 16.36
N LEU A 379 4.34 -31.49 16.97
CA LEU A 379 4.50 -31.50 18.44
C LEU A 379 4.64 -30.07 19.00
N ASP A 380 5.18 -29.14 18.22
CA ASP A 380 5.30 -27.72 18.59
C ASP A 380 4.37 -26.83 17.77
N VAL A 381 3.60 -26.03 18.50
CA VAL A 381 2.56 -25.15 17.89
C VAL A 381 3.17 -23.80 17.58
N VAL A 382 3.63 -23.61 16.35
CA VAL A 382 3.87 -22.25 15.81
C VAL A 382 3.33 -22.19 14.38
N GLN A 383 2.11 -21.71 14.18
CA GLN A 383 1.73 -20.69 13.20
C GLN A 383 0.22 -20.63 12.91
N ALA A 384 -0.28 -19.42 12.69
CA ALA A 384 -1.62 -18.95 12.97
C ALA A 384 -2.61 -18.97 11.78
N ASP A 385 -2.44 -19.78 10.73
CA ASP A 385 -3.29 -19.68 9.52
C ASP A 385 -4.04 -20.98 9.12
N MET A 386 -4.06 -21.98 9.99
CA MET A 386 -4.82 -23.22 9.74
C MET A 386 -5.93 -23.41 10.76
N GLU A 387 -7.09 -23.91 10.32
CA GLU A 387 -8.22 -24.24 11.21
C GLU A 387 -7.78 -25.36 12.17
N ARG A 388 -7.80 -25.07 13.46
CA ARG A 388 -7.41 -26.02 14.53
C ARG A 388 -8.62 -26.82 14.99
N ILE A 389 -8.42 -28.12 15.13
CA ILE A 389 -9.36 -29.02 15.81
C ILE A 389 -8.84 -29.18 17.24
N SER A 390 -9.58 -28.68 18.23
CA SER A 390 -9.20 -28.76 19.65
C SER A 390 -9.78 -30.01 20.32
N VAL A 391 -8.95 -30.75 21.06
CA VAL A 391 -9.34 -31.91 21.87
C VAL A 391 -9.57 -31.49 23.30
N THR A 392 -10.72 -31.84 23.85
CA THR A 392 -10.94 -31.82 25.30
C THR A 392 -10.36 -33.10 25.91
N PRO A 393 -9.40 -33.04 26.84
CA PRO A 393 -8.88 -34.25 27.47
C PRO A 393 -9.98 -34.96 28.24
N PRO A 394 -10.04 -36.31 28.26
CA PRO A 394 -11.01 -37.04 29.05
C PRO A 394 -10.82 -36.74 30.54
N ALA A 395 -11.93 -36.47 31.23
CA ALA A 395 -11.91 -36.20 32.66
C ALA A 395 -11.19 -37.35 33.45
N PRO A 396 -10.35 -37.04 34.43
CA PRO A 396 -9.66 -38.06 35.21
C PRO A 396 -10.68 -38.95 35.90
N LYS A 397 -10.58 -40.26 35.70
CA LYS A 397 -11.36 -41.25 36.45
C LYS A 397 -11.07 -41.07 37.93
N LYS A 398 -12.07 -40.67 38.70
CA LYS A 398 -11.99 -40.71 40.15
C LYS A 398 -11.83 -42.19 40.57
N SER A 399 -10.67 -42.52 41.18
CA SER A 399 -10.44 -43.75 41.91
C SER A 399 -11.16 -43.74 43.23
#